data_54e24a1ad44609d67af0e09dccb6a9a3
#
_entry.id   54e24a1ad44609d67af0e09dccb6a9a3
#
_cell.length_a   1.000
_cell.length_b   1.000
_cell.length_c   1.000
_cell.angle_alpha   90.00
_cell.angle_beta   90.00
_cell.angle_gamma   90.00
#
_symmetry.space_group_name_H-M   'P 1'
#
loop_
_entity.id
_entity.type
_entity.pdbx_description
1 polymer ?
#
loop_
_entity_poly.entity_id
_entity_poly.type
_entity_poly.pdbx_seq_one_letter_code
_entity_poly.pdbx_strand_id
1 'polypeptide(L)'
;MDICLKCGAEPPLISQICHKCVRETVAITRLPEVLRMVDCKSCYSLKIPGTWLEFDSVESAVGHFFESSIIWHDNLSQQKTDLRLKQLDPSKYLVKAKTTANYCGLVLESGLEQVVEIKYQVCQTCSRHAGGYYESILQIRTKQKAVLDAAVEKVFNDIDSSPAEFFSTENGPVKGGFDFQLSSTERARALARELMIKFGGHVNETNSLVGRKDGRDLLRHTFGVRLPSFLVGDFLLIKEKVYLVTRLDRRKAKLRLMEAPYTKKMIEIDSLRNPNILEKPVEVQIISSRNDQFLLLDPYTLQTVEAVSPSKWEGEKIQALRFGNETFFIWN
;
A
#
# COMPACT_ATOMS: atom_id res chain seq x y z
N MET A 1 -32.63 -59.98 -4.32
CA MET A 1 -32.14 -59.13 -5.45
C MET A 1 -32.45 -57.70 -5.10
N ASP A 2 -31.41 -56.88 -5.01
CA ASP A 2 -31.61 -55.44 -4.72
C ASP A 2 -32.03 -54.76 -6.03
N ILE A 3 -33.26 -54.26 -6.07
CA ILE A 3 -33.83 -53.55 -7.22
C ILE A 3 -34.20 -52.12 -6.81
N CYS A 4 -34.21 -51.23 -7.77
CA CYS A 4 -34.57 -49.81 -7.54
C CYS A 4 -36.02 -49.70 -7.05
N LEU A 5 -36.25 -49.13 -5.89
CA LEU A 5 -37.58 -48.97 -5.29
C LEU A 5 -38.52 -48.07 -6.13
N LYS A 6 -37.98 -47.22 -7.04
CA LYS A 6 -38.77 -46.34 -7.88
C LYS A 6 -39.17 -46.92 -9.22
N CYS A 7 -38.27 -47.67 -9.90
CA CYS A 7 -38.49 -48.14 -11.26
C CYS A 7 -38.21 -49.64 -11.50
N GLY A 8 -37.79 -50.39 -10.46
CA GLY A 8 -37.47 -51.81 -10.53
C GLY A 8 -36.16 -52.16 -11.24
N ALA A 9 -35.35 -51.20 -11.63
CA ALA A 9 -34.05 -51.44 -12.31
C ALA A 9 -33.05 -52.11 -11.38
N GLU A 10 -32.12 -52.91 -12.00
CA GLU A 10 -31.02 -53.55 -11.30
C GLU A 10 -29.90 -52.58 -10.90
N PRO A 11 -28.95 -52.95 -9.99
CA PRO A 11 -27.81 -52.15 -9.56
C PRO A 11 -26.98 -51.61 -10.74
N PRO A 12 -26.25 -50.47 -10.55
CA PRO A 12 -25.88 -49.89 -9.27
C PRO A 12 -26.95 -49.01 -8.63
N LEU A 13 -27.09 -49.10 -7.31
CA LEU A 13 -28.06 -48.32 -6.51
C LEU A 13 -27.36 -47.40 -5.49
N ILE A 14 -27.95 -46.24 -5.27
CA ILE A 14 -27.61 -45.31 -4.21
C ILE A 14 -28.83 -45.21 -3.29
N SER A 15 -28.72 -45.65 -2.05
CA SER A 15 -29.83 -45.69 -1.07
C SER A 15 -31.09 -46.35 -1.66
N GLN A 16 -30.93 -47.53 -2.30
CA GLN A 16 -31.97 -48.32 -2.93
C GLN A 16 -32.63 -47.67 -4.16
N ILE A 17 -32.03 -46.66 -4.76
CA ILE A 17 -32.52 -45.97 -5.97
C ILE A 17 -31.42 -46.02 -7.05
N CYS A 18 -31.79 -46.35 -8.30
CA CYS A 18 -30.86 -46.43 -9.41
C CYS A 18 -30.36 -45.02 -9.85
N HIS A 19 -29.21 -44.96 -10.47
CA HIS A 19 -28.57 -43.69 -10.90
C HIS A 19 -29.49 -42.84 -11.78
N LYS A 20 -30.35 -43.42 -12.63
CA LYS A 20 -31.33 -42.68 -13.44
C LYS A 20 -32.35 -41.98 -12.55
N CYS A 21 -32.95 -42.72 -11.62
CA CYS A 21 -33.94 -42.17 -10.70
C CYS A 21 -33.36 -41.14 -9.72
N VAL A 22 -32.11 -41.30 -9.28
CA VAL A 22 -31.40 -40.32 -8.49
C VAL A 22 -31.28 -39.01 -9.28
N ARG A 23 -30.88 -39.06 -10.55
CA ARG A 23 -30.77 -37.86 -11.39
C ARG A 23 -32.11 -37.15 -11.60
N GLU A 24 -33.22 -37.87 -11.60
CA GLU A 24 -34.56 -37.32 -11.79
C GLU A 24 -35.17 -36.75 -10.49
N THR A 25 -34.75 -37.26 -9.33
CA THR A 25 -35.40 -36.94 -8.04
C THR A 25 -34.56 -36.07 -7.11
N VAL A 26 -33.24 -36.13 -7.19
CA VAL A 26 -32.37 -35.39 -6.31
C VAL A 26 -32.08 -33.99 -6.89
N ALA A 27 -32.74 -32.99 -6.36
CA ALA A 27 -32.39 -31.61 -6.65
C ALA A 27 -31.14 -31.23 -5.83
N ILE A 28 -29.99 -31.09 -6.48
CA ILE A 28 -28.70 -30.81 -5.81
C ILE A 28 -28.60 -29.38 -5.32
N THR A 29 -29.36 -28.46 -5.90
CA THR A 29 -29.34 -27.03 -5.55
C THR A 29 -30.73 -26.42 -5.60
N ARG A 30 -30.95 -25.41 -4.79
CA ARG A 30 -32.12 -24.56 -4.82
C ARG A 30 -31.75 -23.12 -4.47
N LEU A 31 -32.59 -22.18 -4.86
CA LEU A 31 -32.46 -20.75 -4.52
C LEU A 31 -33.63 -20.30 -3.64
N PRO A 32 -33.45 -19.24 -2.85
CA PRO A 32 -34.57 -18.52 -2.25
C PRO A 32 -35.51 -17.96 -3.33
N GLU A 33 -36.79 -17.76 -3.01
CA GLU A 33 -37.77 -17.24 -3.98
C GLU A 33 -37.39 -15.84 -4.50
N VAL A 34 -36.75 -15.03 -3.70
CA VAL A 34 -36.34 -13.66 -4.03
C VAL A 34 -34.88 -13.45 -3.67
N LEU A 35 -34.10 -12.99 -4.66
CA LEU A 35 -32.71 -12.58 -4.47
C LEU A 35 -32.61 -11.07 -4.49
N ARG A 36 -32.37 -10.47 -3.32
CA ARG A 36 -32.16 -9.04 -3.15
C ARG A 36 -30.85 -8.77 -2.45
N MET A 37 -29.98 -8.03 -3.10
CA MET A 37 -28.73 -7.58 -2.54
C MET A 37 -28.72 -6.07 -2.29
N VAL A 38 -27.83 -5.62 -1.42
CA VAL A 38 -27.57 -4.19 -1.21
C VAL A 38 -26.14 -3.92 -1.61
N ASP A 39 -25.97 -3.01 -2.56
CA ASP A 39 -24.68 -2.65 -3.12
C ASP A 39 -24.36 -1.16 -2.93
N CYS A 40 -23.09 -0.82 -2.77
CA CYS A 40 -22.63 0.56 -2.69
C CYS A 40 -22.37 1.11 -4.09
N LYS A 41 -23.20 2.08 -4.52
CA LYS A 41 -23.05 2.70 -5.84
C LYS A 41 -21.69 3.35 -6.10
N SER A 42 -20.95 3.70 -5.04
CA SER A 42 -19.68 4.43 -5.16
C SER A 42 -18.44 3.54 -5.18
N CYS A 43 -18.47 2.35 -4.55
CA CYS A 43 -17.31 1.48 -4.43
C CYS A 43 -17.63 -0.01 -4.68
N TYR A 44 -18.82 -0.33 -5.18
CA TYR A 44 -19.26 -1.69 -5.51
C TYR A 44 -19.16 -2.69 -4.34
N SER A 45 -19.21 -2.20 -3.10
CA SER A 45 -19.20 -3.09 -1.94
C SER A 45 -20.58 -3.67 -1.70
N LEU A 46 -20.61 -5.00 -1.54
CA LEU A 46 -21.79 -5.76 -1.18
C LEU A 46 -22.00 -5.70 0.34
N LYS A 47 -23.22 -5.36 0.77
CA LYS A 47 -23.60 -5.41 2.18
C LYS A 47 -23.86 -6.85 2.61
N ILE A 48 -23.10 -7.32 3.57
CA ILE A 48 -23.31 -8.60 4.24
C ILE A 48 -23.64 -8.37 5.73
N PRO A 49 -24.13 -9.34 6.48
CA PRO A 49 -24.39 -9.17 7.91
C PRO A 49 -23.15 -8.69 8.67
N GLY A 50 -23.25 -7.48 9.24
CA GLY A 50 -22.20 -6.87 10.07
C GLY A 50 -21.12 -6.06 9.32
N THR A 51 -20.99 -6.18 7.99
CA THR A 51 -19.93 -5.48 7.25
C THR A 51 -20.29 -5.27 5.77
N TRP A 52 -19.35 -4.66 5.04
CA TRP A 52 -19.36 -4.50 3.59
C TRP A 52 -18.18 -5.23 2.99
N LEU A 53 -18.42 -6.03 1.94
CA LEU A 53 -17.40 -6.78 1.23
C LEU A 53 -17.09 -6.09 -0.10
N GLU A 54 -15.83 -5.76 -0.35
CA GLU A 54 -15.40 -5.02 -1.53
C GLU A 54 -15.28 -5.90 -2.77
N PHE A 55 -15.67 -5.33 -3.92
CA PHE A 55 -15.54 -5.96 -5.23
C PHE A 55 -15.05 -4.94 -6.26
N ASP A 56 -14.43 -5.45 -7.32
CA ASP A 56 -13.91 -4.62 -8.42
C ASP A 56 -15.04 -4.12 -9.34
N SER A 57 -16.19 -4.80 -9.34
CA SER A 57 -17.36 -4.46 -10.18
C SER A 57 -18.67 -4.95 -9.57
N VAL A 58 -19.78 -4.37 -10.03
CA VAL A 58 -21.14 -4.82 -9.66
C VAL A 58 -21.37 -6.27 -10.09
N GLU A 59 -20.87 -6.66 -11.26
CA GLU A 59 -20.99 -8.01 -11.78
C GLU A 59 -20.32 -9.04 -10.85
N SER A 60 -19.11 -8.73 -10.36
CA SER A 60 -18.40 -9.58 -9.38
C SER A 60 -19.18 -9.70 -8.07
N ALA A 61 -19.76 -8.61 -7.58
CA ALA A 61 -20.60 -8.61 -6.38
C ALA A 61 -21.88 -9.43 -6.58
N VAL A 62 -22.55 -9.29 -7.73
CA VAL A 62 -23.75 -10.07 -8.08
C VAL A 62 -23.44 -11.56 -8.18
N GLY A 63 -22.31 -11.91 -8.82
CA GLY A 63 -21.86 -13.30 -8.94
C GLY A 63 -21.62 -13.92 -7.57
N HIS A 64 -20.85 -13.25 -6.72
CA HIS A 64 -20.59 -13.71 -5.35
C HIS A 64 -21.86 -13.85 -4.51
N PHE A 65 -22.76 -12.84 -4.59
CA PHE A 65 -24.05 -12.88 -3.89
C PHE A 65 -24.89 -14.06 -4.34
N PHE A 66 -24.99 -14.31 -5.66
CA PHE A 66 -25.76 -15.43 -6.20
C PHE A 66 -25.16 -16.76 -5.74
N GLU A 67 -23.85 -16.96 -5.84
CA GLU A 67 -23.17 -18.19 -5.38
C GLU A 67 -23.40 -18.44 -3.90
N SER A 68 -23.29 -17.42 -3.06
CA SER A 68 -23.51 -17.51 -1.61
C SER A 68 -24.98 -17.77 -1.26
N SER A 69 -25.92 -17.51 -2.18
CA SER A 69 -27.36 -17.74 -2.02
C SER A 69 -27.77 -19.15 -2.44
N ILE A 70 -26.89 -19.94 -3.09
CA ILE A 70 -27.20 -21.30 -3.48
C ILE A 70 -27.26 -22.19 -2.24
N ILE A 71 -28.42 -22.81 -2.06
CA ILE A 71 -28.65 -23.82 -1.02
C ILE A 71 -28.37 -25.20 -1.63
N TRP A 72 -27.27 -25.80 -1.21
CA TRP A 72 -26.86 -27.13 -1.66
C TRP A 72 -27.55 -28.20 -0.84
N HIS A 73 -27.86 -29.33 -1.50
CA HIS A 73 -28.35 -30.53 -0.82
C HIS A 73 -27.27 -31.11 0.11
N ASP A 74 -27.69 -31.73 1.20
CA ASP A 74 -26.77 -32.43 2.11
C ASP A 74 -26.02 -33.57 1.42
N ASN A 75 -24.85 -33.91 1.94
CA ASN A 75 -24.00 -35.02 1.47
C ASN A 75 -23.44 -34.85 0.05
N LEU A 76 -23.27 -33.62 -0.43
CA LEU A 76 -22.59 -33.36 -1.70
C LEU A 76 -21.10 -33.04 -1.46
N SER A 77 -20.28 -33.50 -2.42
CA SER A 77 -18.86 -33.16 -2.51
C SER A 77 -18.53 -32.60 -3.89
N GLN A 78 -17.34 -31.98 -4.04
CA GLN A 78 -16.85 -31.41 -5.29
C GLN A 78 -17.85 -30.46 -5.97
N GLN A 79 -18.47 -29.59 -5.18
CA GLN A 79 -19.40 -28.56 -5.65
C GLN A 79 -18.69 -27.58 -6.59
N LYS A 80 -19.30 -27.33 -7.77
CA LYS A 80 -18.80 -26.32 -8.73
C LYS A 80 -19.99 -25.57 -9.31
N THR A 81 -19.76 -24.26 -9.54
CA THR A 81 -20.74 -23.36 -10.15
C THR A 81 -20.09 -22.66 -11.33
N ASP A 82 -20.79 -22.60 -12.44
CA ASP A 82 -20.43 -21.77 -13.60
C ASP A 82 -21.57 -20.76 -13.82
N LEU A 83 -21.23 -19.46 -13.81
CA LEU A 83 -22.18 -18.36 -13.85
C LEU A 83 -22.15 -17.63 -15.19
N ARG A 84 -23.33 -17.24 -15.65
CA ARG A 84 -23.50 -16.28 -16.74
C ARG A 84 -24.45 -15.18 -16.27
N LEU A 85 -23.97 -13.94 -16.32
CA LEU A 85 -24.71 -12.77 -15.92
C LEU A 85 -25.15 -11.98 -17.15
N LYS A 86 -26.38 -11.48 -17.12
CA LYS A 86 -26.91 -10.54 -18.11
C LYS A 86 -27.61 -9.41 -17.38
N GLN A 87 -27.11 -8.20 -17.54
CA GLN A 87 -27.78 -7.00 -17.03
C GLN A 87 -29.10 -6.78 -17.80
N LEU A 88 -30.20 -6.65 -17.07
CA LEU A 88 -31.53 -6.33 -17.61
C LEU A 88 -31.80 -4.83 -17.54
N ASP A 89 -31.49 -4.24 -16.39
CA ASP A 89 -31.54 -2.80 -16.13
C ASP A 89 -30.46 -2.43 -15.07
N PRO A 90 -30.24 -1.14 -14.74
CA PRO A 90 -29.22 -0.74 -13.79
C PRO A 90 -29.31 -1.38 -12.39
N SER A 91 -30.47 -1.93 -12.03
CA SER A 91 -30.75 -2.52 -10.72
C SER A 91 -31.11 -4.01 -10.78
N LYS A 92 -31.04 -4.66 -11.95
CA LYS A 92 -31.43 -6.06 -12.11
C LYS A 92 -30.51 -6.82 -13.02
N TYR A 93 -30.07 -7.98 -12.55
CA TYR A 93 -29.27 -8.93 -13.31
C TYR A 93 -29.99 -10.27 -13.40
N LEU A 94 -30.11 -10.82 -14.62
CA LEU A 94 -30.48 -12.20 -14.82
C LEU A 94 -29.23 -13.06 -14.69
N VAL A 95 -29.23 -13.95 -13.71
CA VAL A 95 -28.12 -14.87 -13.46
C VAL A 95 -28.57 -16.27 -13.82
N LYS A 96 -27.79 -16.93 -14.69
CA LYS A 96 -27.91 -18.35 -15.03
C LYS A 96 -26.70 -19.07 -14.47
N ALA A 97 -26.96 -20.15 -13.72
CA ALA A 97 -25.88 -20.95 -13.14
C ALA A 97 -26.02 -22.41 -13.62
N LYS A 98 -24.89 -23.00 -14.00
CA LYS A 98 -24.77 -24.46 -14.15
C LYS A 98 -24.02 -24.95 -12.92
N THR A 99 -24.67 -25.77 -12.10
CA THR A 99 -24.08 -26.34 -10.89
C THR A 99 -23.81 -27.81 -11.10
N THR A 100 -22.67 -28.29 -10.58
CA THR A 100 -22.29 -29.72 -10.61
C THR A 100 -21.82 -30.13 -9.22
N ALA A 101 -22.15 -31.33 -8.80
CA ALA A 101 -21.67 -31.89 -7.54
C ALA A 101 -21.63 -33.42 -7.58
N ASN A 102 -20.86 -34.01 -6.70
CA ASN A 102 -20.81 -35.47 -6.53
C ASN A 102 -21.70 -35.87 -5.37
N TYR A 103 -22.68 -36.73 -5.67
CA TYR A 103 -23.59 -37.34 -4.70
C TYR A 103 -23.32 -38.84 -4.63
N CYS A 104 -22.68 -39.29 -3.57
CA CYS A 104 -22.34 -40.74 -3.36
C CYS A 104 -21.64 -41.41 -4.56
N GLY A 105 -20.68 -40.71 -5.20
CA GLY A 105 -19.94 -41.21 -6.36
C GLY A 105 -20.59 -40.91 -7.72
N LEU A 106 -21.83 -40.38 -7.75
CA LEU A 106 -22.52 -39.99 -8.98
C LEU A 106 -22.43 -38.47 -9.19
N VAL A 107 -21.93 -38.05 -10.35
CA VAL A 107 -21.93 -36.66 -10.75
C VAL A 107 -23.32 -36.24 -11.18
N LEU A 108 -23.87 -35.24 -10.52
CA LEU A 108 -25.18 -34.63 -10.82
C LEU A 108 -24.98 -33.19 -11.30
N GLU A 109 -25.87 -32.75 -12.18
CA GLU A 109 -25.89 -31.37 -12.72
C GLU A 109 -27.28 -30.76 -12.48
N SER A 110 -27.30 -29.44 -12.23
CA SER A 110 -28.54 -28.67 -12.14
C SER A 110 -28.35 -27.29 -12.77
N GLY A 111 -29.39 -26.76 -13.37
CA GLY A 111 -29.44 -25.40 -13.89
C GLY A 111 -30.28 -24.54 -12.97
N LEU A 112 -29.78 -23.36 -12.64
CA LEU A 112 -30.51 -22.34 -11.89
C LEU A 112 -30.63 -21.09 -12.76
N GLU A 113 -31.75 -20.42 -12.70
CA GLU A 113 -31.98 -19.16 -13.39
C GLU A 113 -32.83 -18.25 -12.49
N GLN A 114 -32.34 -17.08 -12.14
CA GLN A 114 -33.10 -16.14 -11.34
C GLN A 114 -32.61 -14.70 -11.51
N VAL A 115 -33.50 -13.75 -11.26
CA VAL A 115 -33.17 -12.32 -11.25
C VAL A 115 -32.67 -11.93 -9.87
N VAL A 116 -31.53 -11.25 -9.83
CA VAL A 116 -30.99 -10.58 -8.65
C VAL A 116 -31.39 -9.10 -8.72
N GLU A 117 -32.12 -8.63 -7.72
CA GLU A 117 -32.49 -7.22 -7.56
C GLU A 117 -31.46 -6.50 -6.68
N ILE A 118 -30.96 -5.36 -7.14
CA ILE A 118 -29.96 -4.55 -6.43
C ILE A 118 -30.65 -3.33 -5.82
N LYS A 119 -30.52 -3.18 -4.51
CA LYS A 119 -30.84 -1.94 -3.81
C LYS A 119 -29.54 -1.17 -3.56
N TYR A 120 -29.42 0.00 -4.15
CA TYR A 120 -28.24 0.84 -3.92
C TYR A 120 -28.34 1.59 -2.59
N GLN A 121 -27.24 1.55 -1.82
CA GLN A 121 -27.08 2.28 -0.57
C GLN A 121 -25.62 2.71 -0.46
N VAL A 122 -25.34 3.94 -0.04
CA VAL A 122 -23.97 4.38 0.21
C VAL A 122 -23.44 3.68 1.46
N CYS A 123 -22.28 3.04 1.37
CA CYS A 123 -21.61 2.41 2.52
C CYS A 123 -21.07 3.48 3.48
N GLN A 124 -20.74 3.08 4.70
CA GLN A 124 -20.27 4.00 5.73
C GLN A 124 -18.94 4.69 5.33
N THR A 125 -18.02 3.95 4.70
CA THR A 125 -16.73 4.46 4.21
C THR A 125 -16.95 5.55 3.17
N CYS A 126 -17.76 5.30 2.12
CA CYS A 126 -18.08 6.29 1.10
C CYS A 126 -18.83 7.50 1.66
N SER A 127 -19.74 7.29 2.62
CA SER A 127 -20.45 8.37 3.30
C SER A 127 -19.50 9.25 4.11
N ARG A 128 -18.56 8.65 4.85
CA ARG A 128 -17.52 9.36 5.59
C ARG A 128 -16.59 10.14 4.67
N HIS A 129 -16.14 9.50 3.59
CA HIS A 129 -15.27 10.14 2.60
C HIS A 129 -15.96 11.37 1.97
N ALA A 130 -17.19 11.22 1.49
CA ALA A 130 -17.97 12.32 0.91
C ALA A 130 -18.31 13.43 1.91
N GLY A 131 -18.46 13.07 3.19
CA GLY A 131 -18.69 14.01 4.29
C GLY A 131 -17.43 14.71 4.81
N GLY A 132 -16.27 14.49 4.23
CA GLY A 132 -15.01 15.09 4.69
C GLY A 132 -14.57 14.62 6.08
N TYR A 133 -14.92 13.37 6.46
CA TYR A 133 -14.60 12.83 7.77
C TYR A 133 -13.10 12.52 7.90
N TYR A 134 -12.49 12.99 8.98
CA TYR A 134 -11.14 12.62 9.38
C TYR A 134 -10.98 12.60 10.91
N GLU A 135 -10.12 11.72 11.40
CA GLU A 135 -9.79 11.56 12.83
C GLU A 135 -8.46 12.20 13.19
N SER A 136 -7.58 12.34 12.21
CA SER A 136 -6.22 12.82 12.45
C SER A 136 -5.68 13.66 11.30
N ILE A 137 -4.65 14.44 11.62
CA ILE A 137 -3.87 15.25 10.66
C ILE A 137 -2.43 14.76 10.73
N LEU A 138 -1.86 14.38 9.60
CA LEU A 138 -0.44 14.10 9.44
C LEU A 138 0.22 15.31 8.76
N GLN A 139 1.14 15.96 9.46
CA GLN A 139 1.84 17.14 8.99
C GLN A 139 3.30 16.78 8.72
N ILE A 140 3.75 16.86 7.48
CA ILE A 140 5.14 16.61 7.09
C ILE A 140 5.82 17.96 6.90
N ARG A 141 6.95 18.17 7.56
CA ARG A 141 7.73 19.41 7.52
C ARG A 141 9.19 19.12 7.23
N THR A 142 9.72 19.74 6.20
CA THR A 142 11.15 19.74 5.85
C THR A 142 11.47 20.92 4.94
N LYS A 143 12.74 21.32 4.88
CA LYS A 143 13.19 22.40 4.00
C LYS A 143 13.64 21.89 2.62
N GLN A 144 13.88 20.60 2.47
CA GLN A 144 14.36 20.00 1.23
C GLN A 144 13.21 19.40 0.44
N LYS A 145 13.00 19.93 -0.76
CA LYS A 145 11.90 19.48 -1.63
C LYS A 145 11.98 17.97 -1.94
N ALA A 146 13.15 17.45 -2.27
CA ALA A 146 13.33 16.04 -2.59
C ALA A 146 12.93 15.10 -1.43
N VAL A 147 13.23 15.50 -0.17
CA VAL A 147 12.82 14.76 1.02
C VAL A 147 11.31 14.84 1.21
N LEU A 148 10.72 16.02 0.97
CA LEU A 148 9.27 16.21 1.07
C LEU A 148 8.54 15.33 0.05
N ASP A 149 8.95 15.41 -1.22
CA ASP A 149 8.33 14.67 -2.32
C ASP A 149 8.38 13.15 -2.05
N ALA A 150 9.54 12.62 -1.63
CA ALA A 150 9.70 11.21 -1.29
C ALA A 150 8.88 10.78 -0.05
N ALA A 151 8.69 11.66 0.93
CA ALA A 151 7.87 11.38 2.09
C ALA A 151 6.37 11.41 1.75
N VAL A 152 5.94 12.36 0.93
CA VAL A 152 4.55 12.49 0.44
C VAL A 152 4.19 11.28 -0.44
N GLU A 153 5.05 10.89 -1.37
CA GLU A 153 4.88 9.69 -2.20
C GLU A 153 4.72 8.42 -1.33
N LYS A 154 5.55 8.27 -0.28
CA LYS A 154 5.40 7.13 0.66
C LYS A 154 4.01 7.11 1.29
N VAL A 155 3.45 8.27 1.69
CA VAL A 155 2.11 8.35 2.30
C VAL A 155 1.02 7.99 1.29
N PHE A 156 1.09 8.51 0.07
CA PHE A 156 0.12 8.14 -0.98
C PHE A 156 0.15 6.64 -1.28
N ASN A 157 1.35 6.07 -1.47
CA ASN A 157 1.51 4.63 -1.71
C ASN A 157 0.94 3.77 -0.56
N ASP A 158 1.03 4.24 0.68
CA ASP A 158 0.47 3.54 1.84
C ASP A 158 -1.06 3.65 1.87
N ILE A 159 -1.62 4.81 1.52
CA ILE A 159 -3.08 4.99 1.40
C ILE A 159 -3.61 4.08 0.30
N ASP A 160 -3.01 4.08 -0.89
CA ASP A 160 -3.45 3.31 -2.05
C ASP A 160 -3.36 1.79 -1.84
N SER A 161 -2.40 1.34 -1.02
CA SER A 161 -2.22 -0.08 -0.69
C SER A 161 -2.99 -0.55 0.55
N SER A 162 -3.69 0.37 1.22
CA SER A 162 -4.45 0.08 2.44
C SER A 162 -5.91 -0.27 2.12
N PRO A 163 -6.64 -0.94 3.04
CA PRO A 163 -8.08 -1.14 2.91
C PRO A 163 -8.84 0.19 2.73
N ALA A 164 -9.97 0.18 2.02
CA ALA A 164 -10.73 1.39 1.67
C ALA A 164 -11.20 2.22 2.88
N GLU A 165 -11.25 1.64 4.07
CA GLU A 165 -11.55 2.38 5.30
C GLU A 165 -10.48 3.40 5.68
N PHE A 166 -9.23 3.21 5.17
CA PHE A 166 -8.15 4.16 5.38
C PHE A 166 -7.96 5.05 4.15
N PHE A 167 -8.36 6.30 4.26
CA PHE A 167 -8.33 7.29 3.17
C PHE A 167 -7.91 8.67 3.68
N SER A 168 -7.56 9.54 2.73
CA SER A 168 -7.38 10.97 2.98
C SER A 168 -8.57 11.74 2.39
N THR A 169 -9.21 12.58 3.21
CA THR A 169 -10.32 13.45 2.75
C THR A 169 -9.82 14.75 2.15
N GLU A 170 -8.75 15.29 2.70
CA GLU A 170 -8.10 16.49 2.19
C GLU A 170 -6.58 16.34 2.36
N ASN A 171 -5.85 16.74 1.36
CA ASN A 171 -4.40 16.80 1.41
C ASN A 171 -3.90 17.94 0.52
N GLY A 172 -2.74 18.48 0.87
CA GLY A 172 -2.17 19.57 0.06
C GLY A 172 -0.89 20.17 0.62
N PRO A 173 -0.18 20.90 -0.25
CA PRO A 173 1.02 21.61 0.13
C PRO A 173 0.68 22.80 1.05
N VAL A 174 1.53 22.98 2.07
CA VAL A 174 1.49 24.11 2.99
C VAL A 174 2.86 24.76 3.09
N LYS A 175 2.96 25.93 3.71
CA LYS A 175 4.26 26.60 3.90
C LYS A 175 5.22 25.67 4.67
N GLY A 176 6.28 25.24 3.98
CA GLY A 176 7.33 24.40 4.55
C GLY A 176 6.97 22.91 4.72
N GLY A 177 5.95 22.41 4.00
CA GLY A 177 5.58 21.01 4.09
C GLY A 177 4.32 20.61 3.33
N PHE A 178 3.70 19.54 3.81
CA PHE A 178 2.48 18.94 3.25
C PHE A 178 1.62 18.40 4.39
N ASP A 179 0.31 18.56 4.30
CA ASP A 179 -0.65 18.09 5.30
C ASP A 179 -1.64 17.08 4.67
N PHE A 180 -2.00 16.06 5.47
CA PHE A 180 -3.00 15.06 5.14
C PHE A 180 -4.04 14.99 6.25
N GLN A 181 -5.32 15.03 5.90
CA GLN A 181 -6.43 14.68 6.78
C GLN A 181 -6.76 13.20 6.58
N LEU A 182 -6.56 12.38 7.61
CA LEU A 182 -6.61 10.91 7.53
C LEU A 182 -7.78 10.36 8.34
N SER A 183 -8.46 9.34 7.80
CA SER A 183 -9.64 8.70 8.38
C SER A 183 -9.36 7.85 9.63
N SER A 184 -8.10 7.52 9.91
CA SER A 184 -7.71 6.68 11.04
C SER A 184 -6.54 7.27 11.82
N THR A 185 -6.72 7.45 13.13
CA THR A 185 -5.67 7.91 14.04
C THR A 185 -4.56 6.87 14.23
N GLU A 186 -4.91 5.59 14.26
CA GLU A 186 -3.96 4.50 14.45
C GLU A 186 -3.00 4.39 13.26
N ARG A 187 -3.54 4.40 12.03
CA ARG A 187 -2.74 4.36 10.81
C ARG A 187 -1.90 5.61 10.64
N ALA A 188 -2.44 6.80 10.93
CA ALA A 188 -1.68 8.04 10.90
C ALA A 188 -0.48 8.02 11.87
N ARG A 189 -0.66 7.47 13.07
CA ARG A 189 0.43 7.28 14.05
C ARG A 189 1.49 6.29 13.53
N ALA A 190 1.06 5.19 12.91
CA ALA A 190 1.97 4.22 12.29
C ALA A 190 2.79 4.88 11.17
N LEU A 191 2.13 5.57 10.23
CA LEU A 191 2.78 6.33 9.15
C LEU A 191 3.79 7.36 9.66
N ALA A 192 3.43 8.14 10.69
CA ALA A 192 4.34 9.10 11.28
C ALA A 192 5.63 8.44 11.81
N ARG A 193 5.51 7.25 12.43
CA ARG A 193 6.65 6.47 12.90
C ARG A 193 7.47 5.88 11.74
N GLU A 194 6.82 5.37 10.71
CA GLU A 194 7.49 4.84 9.52
C GLU A 194 8.28 5.92 8.79
N LEU A 195 7.71 7.12 8.62
CA LEU A 195 8.42 8.27 8.05
C LEU A 195 9.67 8.62 8.87
N MET A 196 9.55 8.66 10.21
CA MET A 196 10.69 8.90 11.09
C MET A 196 11.76 7.81 11.00
N ILE A 197 11.36 6.54 10.83
CA ILE A 197 12.31 5.42 10.68
C ILE A 197 13.03 5.52 9.32
N LYS A 198 12.30 5.81 8.24
CA LYS A 198 12.83 5.84 6.88
C LYS A 198 13.71 7.07 6.61
N PHE A 199 13.24 8.25 7.02
CA PHE A 199 13.88 9.53 6.68
C PHE A 199 14.63 10.17 7.84
N GLY A 200 14.52 9.64 9.05
CA GLY A 200 15.01 10.28 10.27
C GLY A 200 14.11 11.44 10.73
N GLY A 201 14.54 12.13 11.77
CA GLY A 201 13.82 13.28 12.33
C GLY A 201 13.05 12.96 13.60
N HIS A 202 11.99 13.69 13.87
CA HIS A 202 11.16 13.46 15.06
C HIS A 202 9.66 13.65 14.78
N VAL A 203 8.85 12.99 15.60
CA VAL A 203 7.40 13.09 15.59
C VAL A 203 6.93 13.77 16.89
N ASN A 204 6.05 14.74 16.75
CA ASN A 204 5.32 15.33 17.84
C ASN A 204 3.82 15.03 17.68
N GLU A 205 3.20 14.48 18.71
CA GLU A 205 1.75 14.20 18.74
C GLU A 205 1.06 15.20 19.65
N THR A 206 0.03 15.86 19.13
CA THR A 206 -0.85 16.74 19.88
C THR A 206 -2.30 16.36 19.62
N ASN A 207 -3.21 16.72 20.52
CA ASN A 207 -4.64 16.49 20.39
C ASN A 207 -5.43 17.74 20.71
N SER A 208 -6.55 17.89 20.03
CA SER A 208 -7.53 18.94 20.27
C SER A 208 -8.92 18.33 20.47
N LEU A 209 -9.68 18.89 21.39
CA LEU A 209 -11.08 18.54 21.61
C LEU A 209 -11.91 19.12 20.46
N VAL A 210 -12.62 18.27 19.72
CA VAL A 210 -13.47 18.68 18.59
C VAL A 210 -14.97 18.49 18.86
N GLY A 211 -15.33 17.84 19.95
CA GLY A 211 -16.72 17.64 20.35
C GLY A 211 -16.88 16.57 21.44
N ARG A 212 -18.13 16.22 21.70
CA ARG A 212 -18.49 15.10 22.60
C ARG A 212 -19.51 14.21 21.92
N LYS A 213 -19.34 12.89 22.06
CA LYS A 213 -20.30 11.89 21.60
C LYS A 213 -20.51 10.85 22.71
N ASP A 214 -21.76 10.57 23.03
CA ASP A 214 -22.15 9.60 24.07
C ASP A 214 -21.42 9.80 25.40
N GLY A 215 -21.26 11.07 25.82
CA GLY A 215 -20.59 11.46 27.06
C GLY A 215 -19.05 11.37 27.04
N ARG A 216 -18.45 10.99 25.91
CA ARG A 216 -17.00 10.90 25.70
C ARG A 216 -16.48 12.04 24.85
N ASP A 217 -15.31 12.56 25.23
CA ASP A 217 -14.64 13.60 24.45
C ASP A 217 -14.14 13.01 23.12
N LEU A 218 -14.46 13.71 22.03
CA LEU A 218 -13.93 13.40 20.70
C LEU A 218 -12.65 14.22 20.50
N LEU A 219 -11.52 13.53 20.45
CA LEU A 219 -10.21 14.12 20.23
C LEU A 219 -9.80 13.95 18.77
N ARG A 220 -9.24 15.01 18.21
CA ARG A 220 -8.55 14.99 16.92
C ARG A 220 -7.05 15.02 17.16
N HIS A 221 -6.34 14.05 16.62
CA HIS A 221 -4.91 13.90 16.77
C HIS A 221 -4.15 14.59 15.63
N THR A 222 -3.07 15.28 15.94
CA THR A 222 -2.15 15.85 14.95
C THR A 222 -0.76 15.28 15.16
N PHE A 223 -0.23 14.65 14.11
CA PHE A 223 1.12 14.09 14.06
C PHE A 223 2.01 15.00 13.24
N GLY A 224 2.82 15.82 13.91
CA GLY A 224 3.81 16.69 13.28
C GLY A 224 5.12 15.92 13.06
N VAL A 225 5.43 15.56 11.83
CA VAL A 225 6.66 14.86 11.44
C VAL A 225 7.64 15.88 10.88
N ARG A 226 8.74 16.12 11.59
CA ARG A 226 9.83 16.99 11.12
C ARG A 226 10.97 16.13 10.62
N LEU A 227 11.21 16.19 9.31
CA LEU A 227 12.24 15.44 8.62
C LEU A 227 13.49 16.30 8.41
N PRO A 228 14.70 15.68 8.32
CA PRO A 228 15.92 16.39 7.98
C PRO A 228 15.84 16.98 6.57
N SER A 229 16.73 17.93 6.27
CA SER A 229 16.86 18.49 4.92
C SER A 229 17.80 17.71 4.01
N PHE A 230 18.17 16.49 4.36
CA PHE A 230 19.10 15.61 3.63
C PHE A 230 18.67 14.15 3.71
N LEU A 231 19.14 13.34 2.78
CA LEU A 231 18.86 11.92 2.65
C LEU A 231 20.13 11.07 2.84
N VAL A 232 19.94 9.76 2.98
CA VAL A 232 21.05 8.79 2.86
C VAL A 232 21.62 8.89 1.45
N GLY A 233 22.95 8.98 1.35
CA GLY A 233 23.67 9.19 0.09
C GLY A 233 24.03 10.65 -0.19
N ASP A 234 23.47 11.62 0.55
CA ASP A 234 23.87 13.02 0.42
C ASP A 234 25.24 13.27 1.05
N PHE A 235 25.95 14.23 0.47
CA PHE A 235 27.22 14.73 0.97
C PHE A 235 26.99 16.06 1.70
N LEU A 236 27.47 16.14 2.93
CA LEU A 236 27.33 17.30 3.79
C LEU A 236 28.68 17.94 4.06
N LEU A 237 28.78 19.27 3.89
CA LEU A 237 29.93 20.05 4.35
C LEU A 237 29.70 20.51 5.78
N ILE A 238 30.50 19.99 6.71
CA ILE A 238 30.44 20.33 8.14
C ILE A 238 31.84 20.73 8.63
N LYS A 239 32.01 21.97 9.02
CA LYS A 239 33.31 22.50 9.48
C LYS A 239 34.44 22.20 8.50
N GLU A 240 34.25 22.59 7.23
CA GLU A 240 35.19 22.41 6.11
C GLU A 240 35.55 20.95 5.75
N LYS A 241 34.80 19.99 6.29
CA LYS A 241 34.98 18.56 6.00
C LYS A 241 33.76 17.97 5.35
N VAL A 242 34.00 17.13 4.33
CA VAL A 242 32.94 16.45 3.59
C VAL A 242 32.57 15.13 4.27
N TYR A 243 31.28 14.95 4.52
CA TYR A 243 30.73 13.73 5.10
C TYR A 243 29.65 13.13 4.22
N LEU A 244 29.72 11.83 3.98
CA LEU A 244 28.64 11.07 3.37
C LEU A 244 27.64 10.61 4.45
N VAL A 245 26.37 10.85 4.22
CA VAL A 245 25.27 10.32 5.05
C VAL A 245 25.09 8.83 4.71
N THR A 246 25.50 7.94 5.59
CA THR A 246 25.44 6.49 5.36
C THR A 246 24.19 5.84 5.93
N ARG A 247 23.58 6.45 6.96
CA ARG A 247 22.35 5.94 7.58
C ARG A 247 21.67 7.07 8.35
N LEU A 248 20.33 7.05 8.30
CA LEU A 248 19.47 7.82 9.19
C LEU A 248 18.77 6.83 10.15
N ASP A 249 18.75 7.15 11.42
CA ASP A 249 18.12 6.34 12.44
C ASP A 249 17.41 7.25 13.44
N ARG A 250 16.10 7.40 13.28
CA ARG A 250 15.27 8.29 14.08
C ARG A 250 15.89 9.69 14.20
N ARG A 251 16.45 10.01 15.37
CA ARG A 251 17.05 11.32 15.66
C ARG A 251 18.53 11.44 15.31
N LYS A 252 19.17 10.37 14.84
CA LYS A 252 20.61 10.31 14.60
C LYS A 252 20.95 10.05 13.15
N ALA A 253 21.98 10.75 12.64
CA ALA A 253 22.58 10.48 11.35
C ALA A 253 23.95 9.83 11.55
N LYS A 254 24.22 8.73 10.83
CA LYS A 254 25.55 8.11 10.74
C LYS A 254 26.27 8.71 9.54
N LEU A 255 27.36 9.40 9.80
CA LEU A 255 28.17 10.08 8.83
C LEU A 255 29.50 9.37 8.67
N ARG A 256 30.01 9.28 7.44
CA ARG A 256 31.37 8.84 7.11
C ARG A 256 32.16 10.04 6.60
N LEU A 257 33.29 10.35 7.23
CA LEU A 257 34.22 11.35 6.73
C LEU A 257 34.82 10.87 5.39
N MET A 258 34.85 11.75 4.40
CA MET A 258 35.35 11.42 3.05
C MET A 258 36.84 11.74 2.85
N GLU A 259 37.52 12.05 3.94
CA GLU A 259 38.98 12.26 4.01
C GLU A 259 39.61 11.22 4.95
N ALA A 260 40.90 10.88 4.72
CA ALA A 260 41.61 10.02 5.67
C ALA A 260 41.61 10.64 7.08
N PRO A 261 41.35 9.91 8.13
CA PRO A 261 41.25 8.44 8.26
C PRO A 261 39.86 7.84 8.05
N TYR A 262 38.97 8.41 7.25
CA TYR A 262 37.63 7.89 6.89
C TYR A 262 36.76 7.50 8.09
N THR A 263 36.83 8.24 9.15
CA THR A 263 36.13 7.92 10.41
C THR A 263 34.62 8.00 10.26
N LYS A 264 33.92 7.17 11.03
CA LYS A 264 32.46 7.19 11.13
C LYS A 264 32.06 7.85 12.44
N LYS A 265 31.04 8.73 12.39
CA LYS A 265 30.47 9.34 13.59
C LYS A 265 28.93 9.34 13.54
N MET A 266 28.32 9.34 14.72
CA MET A 266 26.88 9.53 14.90
C MET A 266 26.66 10.96 15.39
N ILE A 267 25.73 11.68 14.76
CA ILE A 267 25.37 13.06 15.10
C ILE A 267 23.84 13.14 15.25
N GLU A 268 23.40 13.94 16.20
CA GLU A 268 21.97 14.27 16.34
C GLU A 268 21.53 15.10 15.11
N ILE A 269 20.42 14.68 14.47
CA ILE A 269 19.88 15.35 13.26
C ILE A 269 19.53 16.80 13.57
N ASP A 270 18.99 17.08 14.77
CA ASP A 270 18.63 18.43 15.18
C ASP A 270 19.84 19.36 15.31
N SER A 271 21.06 18.84 15.50
CA SER A 271 22.29 19.63 15.47
C SER A 271 22.71 20.06 14.07
N LEU A 272 22.14 19.41 13.03
CA LEU A 272 22.38 19.67 11.61
C LEU A 272 21.20 20.44 10.98
N ARG A 273 20.73 21.52 11.64
CA ARG A 273 19.50 22.23 11.23
C ARG A 273 19.51 22.81 9.82
N ASN A 274 20.65 23.15 9.26
CA ASN A 274 20.83 23.62 7.88
C ASN A 274 22.23 23.22 7.42
N PRO A 275 22.49 21.94 7.16
CA PRO A 275 23.79 21.54 6.65
C PRO A 275 23.94 22.02 5.20
N ASN A 276 25.16 22.41 4.84
CA ASN A 276 25.47 22.66 3.45
C ASN A 276 25.51 21.30 2.72
N ILE A 277 24.55 21.09 1.82
CA ILE A 277 24.45 19.88 1.00
C ILE A 277 25.23 20.16 -0.28
N LEU A 278 26.19 19.31 -0.60
CA LEU A 278 26.97 19.41 -1.83
C LEU A 278 26.16 18.86 -3.01
N GLU A 279 26.51 19.31 -4.20
CA GLU A 279 25.97 18.77 -5.44
C GLU A 279 26.30 17.27 -5.58
N LYS A 280 25.61 16.57 -6.47
CA LYS A 280 25.91 15.15 -6.72
C LYS A 280 27.32 14.99 -7.24
N PRO A 281 28.04 13.94 -6.81
CA PRO A 281 29.41 13.72 -7.25
C PRO A 281 29.48 13.46 -8.75
N VAL A 282 30.49 14.05 -9.38
CA VAL A 282 30.81 13.87 -10.80
C VAL A 282 32.13 13.11 -10.91
N GLU A 283 32.22 12.17 -11.83
CA GLU A 283 33.45 11.41 -12.08
C GLU A 283 34.55 12.35 -12.63
N VAL A 284 35.76 12.24 -12.08
CA VAL A 284 36.91 13.06 -12.43
C VAL A 284 37.79 12.34 -13.41
N GLN A 285 38.20 13.02 -14.48
CA GLN A 285 39.19 12.49 -15.42
C GLN A 285 40.59 12.61 -14.83
N ILE A 286 41.32 11.48 -14.75
CA ILE A 286 42.72 11.43 -14.37
C ILE A 286 43.55 11.69 -15.64
N ILE A 287 44.33 12.79 -15.65
CA ILE A 287 45.21 13.14 -16.77
C ILE A 287 46.51 12.36 -16.66
N SER A 288 47.10 12.33 -15.48
CA SER A 288 48.32 11.56 -15.19
C SER A 288 48.39 11.19 -13.72
N SER A 289 49.12 10.13 -13.40
CA SER A 289 49.41 9.72 -12.03
C SER A 289 50.87 9.31 -11.89
N ARG A 290 51.51 9.71 -10.80
CA ARG A 290 52.86 9.29 -10.45
C ARG A 290 52.97 9.08 -8.94
N ASN A 291 53.11 7.82 -8.53
CA ASN A 291 52.99 7.41 -7.13
C ASN A 291 51.62 7.85 -6.55
N ASP A 292 51.64 8.60 -5.46
CA ASP A 292 50.44 9.12 -4.78
C ASP A 292 50.00 10.51 -5.31
N GLN A 293 50.65 11.05 -6.34
CA GLN A 293 50.32 12.33 -6.96
C GLN A 293 49.52 12.12 -8.22
N PHE A 294 48.43 12.84 -8.34
CA PHE A 294 47.47 12.80 -9.44
C PHE A 294 47.28 14.18 -10.03
N LEU A 295 47.32 14.28 -11.36
CA LEU A 295 46.87 15.44 -12.09
C LEU A 295 45.46 15.17 -12.58
N LEU A 296 44.51 15.88 -12.04
CA LEU A 296 43.06 15.71 -12.26
C LEU A 296 42.51 16.85 -13.11
N LEU A 297 41.53 16.58 -13.94
CA LEU A 297 40.74 17.59 -14.59
C LEU A 297 39.51 17.88 -13.71
N ASP A 298 39.44 19.09 -13.13
CA ASP A 298 38.29 19.53 -12.38
C ASP A 298 37.07 19.64 -13.33
N PRO A 299 36.02 18.85 -13.15
CA PRO A 299 34.87 18.80 -14.06
C PRO A 299 34.04 20.07 -14.08
N TYR A 300 34.21 20.96 -13.10
CA TYR A 300 33.43 22.20 -12.99
C TYR A 300 34.18 23.43 -13.55
N THR A 301 35.50 23.48 -13.37
CA THR A 301 36.33 24.60 -13.81
C THR A 301 37.09 24.33 -15.12
N LEU A 302 37.15 23.03 -15.50
CA LEU A 302 37.94 22.53 -16.64
C LEU A 302 39.43 22.87 -16.52
N GLN A 303 39.94 23.11 -15.32
CA GLN A 303 41.33 23.34 -15.00
C GLN A 303 42.00 22.07 -14.46
N THR A 304 43.28 21.94 -14.66
CA THR A 304 44.07 20.86 -14.08
C THR A 304 44.42 21.20 -12.63
N VAL A 305 44.16 20.23 -11.74
CA VAL A 305 44.42 20.35 -10.30
C VAL A 305 45.33 19.19 -9.87
N GLU A 306 46.39 19.53 -9.12
CA GLU A 306 47.22 18.51 -8.47
C GLU A 306 46.55 18.05 -7.18
N ALA A 307 46.43 16.73 -7.01
CA ALA A 307 45.86 16.11 -5.82
C ALA A 307 46.74 14.93 -5.36
N VAL A 308 46.80 14.75 -4.05
CA VAL A 308 47.55 13.63 -3.46
C VAL A 308 46.54 12.62 -2.93
N SER A 309 46.70 11.36 -3.33
CA SER A 309 45.82 10.29 -2.84
C SER A 309 46.05 10.04 -1.35
N PRO A 310 44.98 9.62 -0.63
CA PRO A 310 45.18 9.13 0.72
C PRO A 310 46.10 7.90 0.73
N SER A 311 46.89 7.74 1.78
CA SER A 311 47.76 6.57 1.95
C SER A 311 46.96 5.28 1.80
N LYS A 312 47.42 4.36 0.92
CA LYS A 312 46.77 3.07 0.61
C LYS A 312 45.43 3.17 -0.18
N TRP A 313 45.28 4.18 -1.05
CA TRP A 313 44.14 4.17 -1.98
C TRP A 313 44.45 3.20 -3.14
N GLU A 314 43.61 2.21 -3.32
CA GLU A 314 43.67 1.21 -4.39
C GLU A 314 42.46 1.30 -5.33
N GLY A 315 41.68 2.41 -5.23
CA GLY A 315 40.47 2.59 -6.01
C GLY A 315 40.72 3.00 -7.46
N GLU A 316 39.75 2.78 -8.32
CA GLU A 316 39.81 3.10 -9.75
C GLU A 316 39.18 4.46 -10.09
N LYS A 317 38.35 5.04 -9.19
CA LYS A 317 37.55 6.20 -9.49
C LYS A 317 37.67 7.32 -8.47
N ILE A 318 37.92 8.51 -9.00
CA ILE A 318 37.90 9.74 -8.22
C ILE A 318 36.66 10.51 -8.61
N GLN A 319 35.95 11.07 -7.62
CA GLN A 319 34.79 11.89 -7.83
C GLN A 319 35.00 13.28 -7.26
N ALA A 320 34.43 14.29 -7.91
CA ALA A 320 34.42 15.67 -7.44
C ALA A 320 33.05 16.06 -6.92
N LEU A 321 33.01 16.82 -5.83
CA LEU A 321 31.84 17.44 -5.24
C LEU A 321 32.02 18.94 -5.24
N ARG A 322 30.96 19.71 -5.53
CA ARG A 322 31.03 21.17 -5.54
C ARG A 322 30.18 21.77 -4.44
N PHE A 323 30.73 22.80 -3.81
CA PHE A 323 29.99 23.69 -2.93
C PHE A 323 30.46 25.14 -3.16
N GLY A 324 29.57 25.97 -3.69
CA GLY A 324 29.92 27.32 -4.15
C GLY A 324 31.01 27.27 -5.24
N ASN A 325 32.15 27.88 -4.98
CA ASN A 325 33.30 27.87 -5.89
C ASN A 325 34.39 26.85 -5.52
N GLU A 326 34.18 26.04 -4.48
CA GLU A 326 35.13 25.05 -4.00
C GLU A 326 34.80 23.66 -4.53
N THR A 327 35.83 22.95 -4.99
CA THR A 327 35.75 21.55 -5.43
C THR A 327 36.44 20.64 -4.43
N PHE A 328 35.73 19.60 -3.99
CA PHE A 328 36.24 18.58 -3.07
C PHE A 328 36.39 17.26 -3.82
N PHE A 329 37.59 16.68 -3.80
CA PHE A 329 37.82 15.36 -4.41
C PHE A 329 37.63 14.24 -3.39
N ILE A 330 36.87 13.23 -3.76
CA ILE A 330 36.67 12.02 -2.96
C ILE A 330 37.23 10.81 -3.68
N TRP A 331 37.93 10.00 -2.93
CA TRP A 331 38.67 8.82 -3.39
C TRP A 331 37.81 7.58 -3.03
N ASN A 332 37.15 6.98 -4.02
CA ASN A 332 36.28 5.82 -3.84
C ASN A 332 36.94 4.50 -4.20
#